data_33245486c540552f763353cdc2e13828
#
_entry.id   33245486c540552f763353cdc2e13828
#
_cell.length_a   1.000
_cell.length_b   1.000
_cell.length_c   1.000
_cell.angle_alpha   90.00
_cell.angle_beta   90.00
_cell.angle_gamma   90.00
#
_symmetry.space_group_name_H-M   'P 1'
#
loop_
_entity.id
_entity.type
_entity.pdbx_description
1 polymer ?
#
loop_
_entity_poly.entity_id
_entity_poly.type
_entity_poly.pdbx_seq_one_letter_code
_entity_poly.pdbx_strand_id
1 'polypeptide(L)'
;MGMENNYKIAVAGSGYVGLSIAILLSQHNEVVTVDVVEEKVDMIKRGISPIQDDYIEDYLKNKSLSLKATINGKEAYKNADFVVIATPTNYDPVRNYFDTRHVEEVIELVLEVNPKAIMIIKSTTVSYTHLTLPTILLV
;
A
#
# COMPACT_ATOMS: atom_id res chain seq x y z
N MET A 1 12.30 12.65 -22.85
CA MET A 1 12.37 12.55 -22.17
C MET A 1 11.85 12.91 -21.09
N GLY A 2 12.22 12.81 -20.24
CA GLY A 2 11.90 13.29 -19.01
C GLY A 2 10.47 13.50 -18.71
N MET A 3 9.68 12.93 -19.34
CA MET A 3 8.27 13.12 -19.11
C MET A 3 7.76 12.17 -18.09
N GLU A 4 8.60 11.30 -17.64
CA GLU A 4 8.15 10.41 -16.63
C GLU A 4 7.98 11.15 -15.35
N ASN A 5 6.81 11.10 -14.82
CA ASN A 5 6.56 11.63 -13.51
C ASN A 5 6.85 10.54 -12.51
N ASN A 6 8.09 10.52 -12.05
CA ASN A 6 8.49 9.55 -11.04
C ASN A 6 7.98 9.97 -9.69
N TYR A 7 6.78 9.54 -9.37
CA TYR A 7 6.22 9.79 -8.06
C TYR A 7 6.78 8.81 -7.06
N LYS A 8 6.75 9.20 -5.80
CA LYS A 8 7.09 8.33 -4.69
C LYS A 8 5.80 7.83 -4.10
N ILE A 9 5.59 6.54 -4.18
CA ILE A 9 4.33 5.93 -3.78
C ILE A 9 4.58 4.89 -2.70
N ALA A 10 3.83 4.98 -1.62
CA ALA A 10 3.87 3.96 -0.58
C ALA A 10 2.58 3.17 -0.66
N VAL A 11 2.69 1.85 -0.57
CA VAL A 11 1.52 0.97 -0.59
C VAL A 11 1.46 0.24 0.75
N ALA A 12 0.43 0.53 1.52
CA ALA A 12 0.24 -0.11 2.81
C ALA A 12 -0.51 -1.43 2.60
N GLY A 13 0.15 -2.51 2.95
CA GLY A 13 -0.37 -3.86 2.76
C GLY A 13 0.25 -4.54 1.56
N SER A 14 0.66 -5.80 1.73
CA SER A 14 1.28 -6.58 0.66
C SER A 14 0.48 -7.85 0.37
N GLY A 15 -0.84 -7.76 0.49
CA GLY A 15 -1.73 -8.81 0.03
C GLY A 15 -1.88 -8.72 -1.48
N TYR A 16 -2.80 -9.50 -2.03
CA TYR A 16 -2.97 -9.56 -3.47
C TYR A 16 -3.20 -8.19 -4.10
N VAL A 17 -4.14 -7.43 -3.57
CA VAL A 17 -4.49 -6.13 -4.13
C VAL A 17 -3.32 -5.15 -4.00
N GLY A 18 -2.77 -5.04 -2.80
CA GLY A 18 -1.68 -4.10 -2.56
C GLY A 18 -0.45 -4.41 -3.39
N LEU A 19 -0.06 -5.66 -3.43
CA LEU A 19 1.13 -6.06 -4.17
C LEU A 19 0.93 -5.92 -5.68
N SER A 20 -0.25 -6.22 -6.18
CA SER A 20 -0.56 -6.03 -7.60
C SER A 20 -0.44 -4.56 -8.00
N ILE A 21 -0.99 -3.68 -7.18
CA ILE A 21 -0.91 -2.24 -7.42
C ILE A 21 0.54 -1.77 -7.35
N ALA A 22 1.27 -2.25 -6.34
CA ALA A 22 2.67 -1.88 -6.18
C ALA A 22 3.51 -2.26 -7.40
N ILE A 23 3.29 -3.46 -7.91
CA ILE A 23 4.03 -3.92 -9.09
C ILE A 23 3.71 -3.08 -10.31
N LEU A 24 2.44 -2.80 -10.54
CA LEU A 24 2.03 -1.99 -11.70
C LEU A 24 2.63 -0.59 -11.63
N LEU A 25 2.58 0.03 -10.48
CA LEU A 25 3.08 1.38 -10.31
C LEU A 25 4.60 1.46 -10.32
N SER A 26 5.27 0.41 -9.87
CA SER A 26 6.73 0.41 -9.78
C SER A 26 7.43 0.29 -11.12
N GLN A 27 6.69 0.06 -12.19
CA GLN A 27 7.27 0.06 -13.52
C GLN A 27 7.66 1.47 -13.98
N HIS A 28 7.02 2.49 -13.43
CA HIS A 28 7.26 3.87 -13.80
C HIS A 28 7.46 4.84 -12.63
N ASN A 29 7.36 4.35 -11.42
CA ASN A 29 7.47 5.18 -10.22
C ASN A 29 8.28 4.45 -9.16
N GLU A 30 8.74 5.19 -8.16
CA GLU A 30 9.39 4.58 -6.99
C GLU A 30 8.31 4.14 -6.03
N VAL A 31 8.25 2.85 -5.74
CA VAL A 31 7.20 2.29 -4.88
C VAL A 31 7.81 1.56 -3.70
N VAL A 32 7.25 1.79 -2.53
CA VAL A 32 7.63 1.10 -1.29
C VAL A 32 6.40 0.40 -0.76
N THR A 33 6.45 -0.91 -0.60
CA THR A 33 5.38 -1.64 0.07
C THR A 33 5.66 -1.66 1.56
N VAL A 34 4.63 -1.49 2.35
CA VAL A 34 4.72 -1.49 3.80
C VAL A 34 3.86 -2.62 4.34
N ASP A 35 4.45 -3.47 5.15
CA ASP A 35 3.71 -4.55 5.79
C ASP A 35 4.27 -4.76 7.18
N VAL A 36 3.42 -5.20 8.09
CA VAL A 36 3.86 -5.49 9.46
C VAL A 36 4.47 -6.88 9.58
N VAL A 37 4.29 -7.72 8.58
CA VAL A 37 4.84 -9.07 8.55
C VAL A 37 6.21 -9.04 7.92
N GLU A 38 7.24 -9.18 8.76
CA GLU A 38 8.62 -9.09 8.31
C GLU A 38 8.98 -10.13 7.25
N GLU A 39 8.42 -11.32 7.36
CA GLU A 39 8.63 -12.39 6.40
C GLU A 39 8.23 -11.98 4.98
N LYS A 40 7.08 -11.34 4.86
CA LYS A 40 6.61 -10.87 3.55
C LYS A 40 7.52 -9.80 2.98
N VAL A 41 7.98 -8.90 3.84
CA VAL A 41 8.89 -7.83 3.44
C VAL A 41 10.20 -8.44 2.92
N ASP A 42 10.74 -9.43 3.61
CA ASP A 42 11.96 -10.09 3.18
C ASP A 42 11.80 -10.80 1.84
N MET A 43 10.67 -11.46 1.63
CA MET A 43 10.41 -12.13 0.36
C MET A 43 10.39 -11.14 -0.79
N ILE A 44 9.70 -10.03 -0.63
CA ILE A 44 9.62 -9.00 -1.67
C ILE A 44 11.00 -8.43 -1.97
N LYS A 45 11.81 -8.20 -0.95
CA LYS A 45 13.18 -7.71 -1.13
C LYS A 45 14.04 -8.66 -1.95
N ARG A 46 13.75 -9.95 -1.86
CA ARG A 46 14.47 -10.98 -2.61
C ARG A 46 13.88 -11.24 -3.98
N GLY A 47 12.80 -10.54 -4.34
CA GLY A 47 12.11 -10.77 -5.60
C GLY A 47 11.25 -12.01 -5.58
N ILE A 48 10.82 -12.44 -4.40
CA ILE A 48 9.98 -13.62 -4.22
C ILE A 48 8.60 -13.16 -3.81
N SER A 49 7.58 -13.69 -4.47
CA SER A 49 6.21 -13.32 -4.15
C SER A 49 5.74 -14.02 -2.87
N PRO A 50 5.21 -13.28 -1.90
CA PRO A 50 4.57 -13.89 -0.73
C PRO A 50 3.19 -14.46 -1.03
N ILE A 51 2.73 -14.32 -2.26
CA ILE A 51 1.42 -14.77 -2.70
C ILE A 51 1.58 -15.69 -3.90
N GLN A 52 0.79 -16.75 -3.96
CA GLN A 52 0.80 -17.63 -5.12
C GLN A 52 -0.01 -17.01 -6.25
N ASP A 53 0.68 -16.32 -7.12
CA ASP A 53 0.05 -15.68 -8.28
C ASP A 53 1.10 -15.64 -9.38
N ASP A 54 0.80 -16.26 -10.51
CA ASP A 54 1.76 -16.38 -11.60
C ASP A 54 2.24 -15.03 -12.14
N TYR A 55 1.34 -14.07 -12.26
CA TYR A 55 1.71 -12.75 -12.76
C TYR A 55 2.60 -12.01 -11.78
N ILE A 56 2.26 -12.06 -10.50
CA ILE A 56 3.06 -11.38 -9.47
C ILE A 56 4.44 -12.01 -9.41
N GLU A 57 4.53 -13.33 -9.41
CA GLU A 57 5.80 -14.04 -9.37
C GLU A 57 6.66 -13.71 -10.59
N ASP A 58 6.04 -13.68 -11.77
CA ASP A 58 6.75 -13.37 -13.00
C ASP A 58 7.28 -11.93 -13.00
N TYR A 59 6.45 -10.98 -12.59
CA TYR A 59 6.86 -9.57 -12.57
C TYR A 59 7.96 -9.31 -11.57
N LEU A 60 7.89 -9.91 -10.39
CA LEU A 60 8.94 -9.73 -9.39
C LEU A 60 10.26 -10.33 -9.83
N LYS A 61 10.21 -11.42 -10.57
CA LYS A 61 11.39 -12.13 -10.99
C LYS A 61 12.01 -11.57 -12.28
N ASN A 62 11.18 -11.25 -13.25
CA ASN A 62 11.63 -10.94 -14.60
C ASN A 62 11.51 -9.48 -15.03
N LYS A 63 10.81 -8.65 -14.29
CA LYS A 63 10.66 -7.25 -14.67
C LYS A 63 11.57 -6.36 -13.83
N SER A 64 12.02 -5.27 -14.45
CA SER A 64 12.82 -4.27 -13.74
C SER A 64 11.87 -3.33 -13.03
N LEU A 65 11.76 -3.46 -11.71
CA LEU A 65 10.84 -2.69 -10.90
C LEU A 65 11.58 -1.82 -9.89
N SER A 66 11.10 -0.59 -9.72
CA SER A 66 11.58 0.28 -8.64
C SER A 66 10.75 0.01 -7.39
N LEU A 67 10.83 -1.21 -6.91
CA LEU A 67 10.02 -1.69 -5.80
C LEU A 67 10.88 -2.01 -4.59
N LYS A 68 10.51 -1.43 -3.46
CA LYS A 68 11.14 -1.69 -2.18
C LYS A 68 10.09 -2.17 -1.20
N ALA A 69 10.53 -2.72 -0.09
CA ALA A 69 9.62 -3.18 0.95
C ALA A 69 10.20 -2.85 2.31
N THR A 70 9.33 -2.53 3.26
CA THR A 70 9.77 -2.17 4.60
C THR A 70 8.68 -2.46 5.63
N ILE A 71 9.10 -2.68 6.87
CA ILE A 71 8.16 -2.77 7.98
C ILE A 71 7.99 -1.40 8.64
N ASN A 72 8.80 -0.41 8.23
CA ASN A 72 8.76 0.93 8.82
C ASN A 72 7.88 1.88 8.01
N GLY A 73 6.62 1.96 8.41
CA GLY A 73 5.66 2.80 7.71
C GLY A 73 5.97 4.28 7.80
N LYS A 74 6.48 4.74 8.94
CA LYS A 74 6.79 6.16 9.10
C LYS A 74 7.77 6.65 8.06
N GLU A 75 8.82 5.88 7.83
CA GLU A 75 9.81 6.27 6.82
C GLU A 75 9.24 6.22 5.41
N ALA A 76 8.44 5.19 5.12
CA ALA A 76 7.87 5.03 3.80
C ALA A 76 6.90 6.16 3.47
N TYR A 77 6.07 6.55 4.42
CA TYR A 77 5.04 7.57 4.18
C TYR A 77 5.59 8.99 4.21
N LYS A 78 6.67 9.20 4.92
CA LYS A 78 7.24 10.53 5.11
C LYS A 78 7.56 11.24 3.80
N ASN A 79 8.07 10.52 2.83
CA ASN A 79 8.47 11.10 1.55
C ASN A 79 7.55 10.72 0.39
N ALA A 80 6.41 10.11 0.68
CA ALA A 80 5.51 9.66 -0.36
C ALA A 80 4.65 10.80 -0.90
N ASP A 81 4.45 10.80 -2.21
CA ASP A 81 3.50 11.71 -2.84
C ASP A 81 2.09 11.12 -2.75
N PHE A 82 2.00 9.80 -2.87
CA PHE A 82 0.75 9.07 -2.76
C PHE A 82 0.91 7.91 -1.79
N VAL A 83 -0.13 7.65 -1.02
CA VAL A 83 -0.18 6.48 -0.14
C VAL A 83 -1.41 5.67 -0.50
N VAL A 84 -1.20 4.48 -1.03
CA VAL A 84 -2.29 3.57 -1.36
C VAL A 84 -2.51 2.65 -0.17
N ILE A 85 -3.71 2.66 0.36
CA ILE A 85 -4.03 1.86 1.54
C ILE A 85 -4.80 0.63 1.10
N ALA A 86 -4.14 -0.51 1.16
CA ALA A 86 -4.69 -1.79 0.75
C ALA A 86 -4.59 -2.82 1.88
N THR A 87 -4.60 -2.35 3.11
CA THR A 87 -4.60 -3.22 4.28
C THR A 87 -5.94 -3.96 4.36
N PRO A 88 -5.93 -5.20 4.84
CA PRO A 88 -7.18 -5.95 4.91
C PRO A 88 -8.16 -5.37 5.92
N THR A 89 -9.44 -5.50 5.61
CA THR A 89 -10.51 -5.19 6.56
C THR A 89 -11.20 -6.51 6.85
N ASN A 90 -11.26 -6.88 8.12
CA ASN A 90 -11.85 -8.14 8.53
C ASN A 90 -13.32 -7.94 8.90
N TYR A 91 -14.17 -8.81 8.37
CA TYR A 91 -15.58 -8.78 8.72
C TYR A 91 -15.81 -9.60 9.99
N ASP A 92 -16.45 -8.99 10.97
CA ASP A 92 -16.81 -9.65 12.22
C ASP A 92 -18.28 -10.07 12.16
N PRO A 93 -18.57 -11.36 11.97
CA PRO A 93 -19.96 -11.80 11.85
C PRO A 93 -20.75 -11.70 13.16
N VAL A 94 -20.05 -11.69 14.30
CA VAL A 94 -20.73 -11.56 15.59
C VAL A 94 -21.25 -10.15 15.79
N ARG A 95 -20.43 -9.15 15.49
CA ARG A 95 -20.81 -7.75 15.64
C ARG A 95 -21.38 -7.16 14.37
N ASN A 96 -21.35 -7.93 13.29
CA ASN A 96 -21.90 -7.54 12.01
C ASN A 96 -21.32 -6.21 11.49
N TYR A 97 -19.98 -6.12 11.47
CA TYR A 97 -19.31 -4.94 10.94
C TYR A 97 -17.93 -5.31 10.40
N PHE A 98 -17.37 -4.41 9.59
CA PHE A 98 -15.99 -4.56 9.10
C PHE A 98 -15.04 -3.87 10.06
N ASP A 99 -13.93 -4.56 10.35
CA ASP A 99 -12.89 -4.00 11.21
C ASP A 99 -11.98 -3.13 10.36
N THR A 100 -12.05 -1.82 10.56
CA THR A 100 -11.29 -0.86 9.78
C THR A 100 -10.08 -0.29 10.54
N ARG A 101 -9.73 -0.90 11.67
CA ARG A 101 -8.65 -0.36 12.51
C ARG A 101 -7.33 -0.23 11.78
N HIS A 102 -6.95 -1.19 10.96
CA HIS A 102 -5.69 -1.13 10.24
C HIS A 102 -5.66 0.02 9.23
N VAL A 103 -6.77 0.27 8.58
CA VAL A 103 -6.89 1.39 7.65
C VAL A 103 -6.75 2.71 8.40
N GLU A 104 -7.44 2.82 9.52
CA GLU A 104 -7.41 4.04 10.33
C GLU A 104 -6.02 4.30 10.89
N GLU A 105 -5.31 3.26 11.31
CA GLU A 105 -3.95 3.39 11.81
C GLU A 105 -3.02 3.95 10.73
N VAL A 106 -3.16 3.48 9.50
CA VAL A 106 -2.35 3.98 8.40
C VAL A 106 -2.65 5.45 8.13
N ILE A 107 -3.94 5.81 8.11
CA ILE A 107 -4.34 7.20 7.89
C ILE A 107 -3.75 8.11 8.96
N GLU A 108 -3.86 7.72 10.22
CA GLU A 108 -3.31 8.51 11.31
C GLU A 108 -1.80 8.68 11.20
N LEU A 109 -1.12 7.61 10.85
CA LEU A 109 0.33 7.65 10.71
C LEU A 109 0.75 8.56 9.57
N VAL A 110 0.06 8.50 8.44
CA VAL A 110 0.35 9.37 7.31
C VAL A 110 0.12 10.83 7.69
N LEU A 111 -0.97 11.11 8.37
CA LEU A 111 -1.25 12.49 8.80
C LEU A 111 -0.20 13.01 9.77
N GLU A 112 0.37 12.13 10.58
CA GLU A 112 1.41 12.51 11.52
C GLU A 112 2.72 12.87 10.82
N VAL A 113 3.12 12.09 9.82
CA VAL A 113 4.44 12.26 9.20
C VAL A 113 4.41 13.00 7.88
N ASN A 114 3.28 13.02 7.19
CA ASN A 114 3.18 13.65 5.87
C ASN A 114 1.73 14.00 5.52
N PRO A 115 1.19 15.05 6.12
CA PRO A 115 -0.23 15.40 5.88
C PRO A 115 -0.51 15.87 4.45
N LYS A 116 0.52 16.10 3.66
CA LYS A 116 0.34 16.54 2.27
C LYS A 116 0.19 15.38 1.29
N ALA A 117 0.47 14.16 1.72
CA ALA A 117 0.34 13.00 0.84
C ALA A 117 -1.12 12.76 0.48
N ILE A 118 -1.36 12.35 -0.75
CA ILE A 118 -2.69 11.98 -1.20
C ILE A 118 -2.90 10.51 -0.85
N MET A 119 -3.94 10.24 -0.08
CA MET A 119 -4.24 8.88 0.35
C MET A 119 -5.35 8.28 -0.52
N ILE A 120 -5.11 7.07 -1.01
CA ILE A 120 -6.05 6.35 -1.85
C ILE A 120 -6.42 5.06 -1.12
N ILE A 121 -7.69 4.92 -0.74
CA ILE A 121 -8.13 3.76 -0.01
C ILE A 121 -8.71 2.72 -0.96
N LYS A 122 -8.04 1.58 -1.04
CA LYS A 122 -8.46 0.46 -1.88
C LYS A 122 -8.95 -0.73 -1.05
N SER A 123 -8.96 -0.60 0.26
CA SER A 123 -9.44 -1.66 1.14
C SER A 123 -10.95 -1.83 1.00
N THR A 124 -11.42 -3.05 1.21
CA THR A 124 -12.86 -3.28 1.27
C THR A 124 -13.44 -2.45 2.40
N THR A 125 -14.47 -1.69 2.10
CA THR A 125 -15.00 -0.76 3.08
C THR A 125 -16.52 -0.73 3.06
N VAL A 126 -17.10 -0.41 4.21
CA VAL A 126 -18.54 -0.19 4.32
C VAL A 126 -18.83 1.29 4.12
N SER A 127 -18.21 2.11 4.94
CA SER A 127 -18.42 3.55 4.86
C SER A 127 -17.34 4.26 5.65
N TYR A 128 -16.83 5.32 5.08
CA TYR A 128 -15.87 6.19 5.75
C TYR A 128 -16.41 7.62 5.79
N THR A 129 -17.73 7.75 5.84
CA THR A 129 -18.36 9.07 5.85
C THR A 129 -17.92 9.94 7.03
N HIS A 130 -17.45 9.32 8.09
CA HIS A 130 -16.92 10.06 9.24
C HIS A 130 -15.48 10.55 9.03
N LEU A 131 -14.86 10.12 7.95
CA LEU A 131 -13.49 10.56 7.63
C LEU A 131 -13.58 11.62 6.53
N THR A 132 -13.63 12.86 6.95
CA THR A 132 -13.81 13.97 6.02
C THR A 132 -12.49 14.68 5.76
N LEU A 133 -11.48 13.91 5.34
CA LEU A 133 -10.18 14.48 5.03
C LEU A 133 -10.09 14.81 3.53
N PRO A 134 -9.63 16.01 3.19
CA PRO A 134 -9.64 16.45 1.80
C PRO A 134 -8.70 15.69 0.87
N THR A 135 -7.77 14.94 1.43
CA THR A 135 -6.78 14.22 0.62
C THR A 135 -7.02 12.72 0.55
N ILE A 136 -8.22 12.26 0.91
CA ILE A 136 -8.57 10.85 0.84
C ILE A 136 -9.44 10.59 -0.38
N LEU A 137 -9.02 9.61 -1.18
CA LEU A 137 -9.77 9.13 -2.32
C LEU A 137 -10.23 7.70 -2.05
N LEU A 138 -11.52 7.45 -2.20
CA LEU A 138 -12.09 6.12 -2.05
C LEU A 138 -12.25 5.49 -3.43
N VAL A 139 -11.78 4.26 -3.55
CA VAL A 139 -11.85 3.56 -4.83
C VAL A 139 -12.50 2.19 -4.67
#